data_b2fd789d1117a131e2d6ca18cfab1d2e
#
_entry.id   b2fd789d1117a131e2d6ca18cfab1d2e
#
_cell.length_a   1.000
_cell.length_b   1.000
_cell.length_c   1.000
_cell.angle_alpha   90.00
_cell.angle_beta   90.00
_cell.angle_gamma   90.00
#
_symmetry.space_group_name_H-M   'P 1'
#
loop_
_entity.id
_entity.type
_entity.pdbx_description
1 polymer ?
#
loop_
_entity_poly.entity_id
_entity_poly.type
_entity_poly.pdbx_seq_one_letter_code
_entity_poly.pdbx_strand_id
1 'polypeptide(L)'
;YFFALYMRKISVRPRVVLEEVALPPARAGLAAGAMSMMLLAAALLPFGITASEVWWLGVVLQVGASGLGAFAIWREPQELREFTPFQYLTFVGPVVGPIAGIPLGHIWESYVLTLAALVPYLVITAGFAIQSLRRGIPLPLRPAVAIFLAPNCLFATSFGLLGVDWAFQIFYWLAGGIAL
;
A
#
# COMPACT_ATOMS: atom_id res chain seq x y z
N TYR A 1 -16.07 15.81 3.99
CA TYR A 1 -16.83 15.51 5.20
C TYR A 1 -16.12 14.48 6.10
N PHE A 2 -15.86 13.27 5.63
CA PHE A 2 -15.20 12.19 6.42
C PHE A 2 -13.81 12.58 6.93
N PHE A 3 -13.00 13.25 6.11
CA PHE A 3 -11.68 13.74 6.51
C PHE A 3 -11.79 14.74 7.70
N ALA A 4 -12.73 15.67 7.65
CA ALA A 4 -12.94 16.63 8.73
C ALA A 4 -13.37 15.94 10.05
N LEU A 5 -14.24 14.94 9.96
CA LEU A 5 -14.64 14.13 11.11
C LEU A 5 -13.46 13.36 11.70
N TYR A 6 -12.59 12.81 10.84
CA TYR A 6 -11.41 12.08 11.30
C TYR A 6 -10.39 13.02 11.97
N MET A 7 -10.15 14.21 11.40
CA MET A 7 -9.31 15.23 12.02
C MET A 7 -9.86 15.66 13.38
N ARG A 8 -11.16 15.87 13.50
CA ARG A 8 -11.82 16.17 14.79
C ARG A 8 -11.62 15.02 15.79
N LYS A 9 -11.77 13.78 15.35
CA LYS A 9 -11.54 12.59 16.20
C LYS A 9 -10.12 12.57 16.75
N ILE A 10 -9.11 12.80 15.91
CA ILE A 10 -7.69 12.86 16.32
C ILE A 10 -7.46 14.02 17.30
N SER A 11 -8.03 15.20 17.03
CA SER A 11 -7.85 16.38 17.89
C SER A 11 -8.43 16.16 19.29
N VAL A 12 -9.56 15.45 19.42
CA VAL A 12 -10.20 15.16 20.70
C VAL A 12 -9.52 13.99 21.42
N ARG A 13 -9.04 12.99 20.68
CA ARG A 13 -8.45 11.75 21.23
C ARG A 13 -7.25 11.31 20.42
N PRO A 14 -6.06 11.91 20.60
CA PRO A 14 -4.88 11.61 19.77
C PRO A 14 -4.41 10.14 19.88
N ARG A 15 -4.69 9.48 21.03
CA ARG A 15 -4.36 8.05 21.21
C ARG A 15 -5.14 7.11 20.29
N VAL A 16 -6.22 7.57 19.69
CA VAL A 16 -7.05 6.76 18.79
C VAL A 16 -6.25 6.24 17.58
N VAL A 17 -5.29 7.00 17.09
CA VAL A 17 -4.42 6.57 15.98
C VAL A 17 -3.61 5.33 16.36
N LEU A 18 -3.05 5.29 17.57
CA LEU A 18 -2.31 4.13 18.07
C LEU A 18 -3.20 2.90 18.28
N GLU A 19 -4.43 3.12 18.76
CA GLU A 19 -5.42 2.06 18.93
C GLU A 19 -5.84 1.48 17.56
N GLU A 20 -6.04 2.34 16.56
CA GLU A 20 -6.40 1.94 15.19
C GLU A 20 -5.24 1.22 14.50
N VAL A 21 -4.01 1.66 14.69
CA VAL A 21 -2.82 0.99 14.13
C VAL A 21 -2.64 -0.43 14.67
N ALA A 22 -3.13 -0.73 15.87
CA ALA A 22 -3.12 -2.09 16.41
C ALA A 22 -4.04 -3.04 15.63
N LEU A 23 -5.11 -2.53 14.98
CA LEU A 23 -6.07 -3.33 14.23
C LEU A 23 -5.69 -3.41 12.75
N PRO A 24 -5.46 -4.61 12.15
CA PRO A 24 -5.03 -4.74 10.76
C PRO A 24 -5.91 -4.00 9.73
N PRO A 25 -7.25 -4.06 9.76
CA PRO A 25 -8.08 -3.32 8.82
C PRO A 25 -8.00 -1.80 8.97
N ALA A 26 -7.92 -1.29 10.20
CA ALA A 26 -7.84 0.14 10.45
C ALA A 26 -6.46 0.71 10.04
N ARG A 27 -5.39 -0.03 10.29
CA ARG A 27 -4.03 0.25 9.82
C ARG A 27 -3.98 0.35 8.29
N ALA A 28 -4.62 -0.60 7.59
CA ALA A 28 -4.75 -0.57 6.14
C ALA A 28 -5.53 0.68 5.67
N GLY A 29 -6.56 1.10 6.40
CA GLY A 29 -7.31 2.33 6.13
C GLY A 29 -6.47 3.59 6.23
N LEU A 30 -5.57 3.69 7.22
CA LEU A 30 -4.63 4.82 7.33
C LEU A 30 -3.68 4.88 6.13
N ALA A 31 -3.13 3.74 5.73
CA ALA A 31 -2.27 3.63 4.55
C ALA A 31 -3.04 3.96 3.25
N ALA A 32 -4.30 3.52 3.12
CA ALA A 32 -5.14 3.88 1.99
C ALA A 32 -5.38 5.40 1.89
N GLY A 33 -5.50 6.09 3.03
CA GLY A 33 -5.56 7.55 3.07
C GLY A 33 -4.31 8.21 2.51
N ALA A 34 -3.12 7.71 2.86
CA ALA A 34 -1.84 8.18 2.33
C ALA A 34 -1.72 7.93 0.81
N MET A 35 -2.09 6.72 0.34
CA MET A 35 -2.12 6.41 -1.09
C MET A 35 -3.08 7.32 -1.85
N SER A 36 -4.23 7.67 -1.26
CA SER A 36 -5.21 8.58 -1.87
C SER A 36 -4.63 9.98 -2.12
N MET A 37 -3.72 10.47 -1.27
CA MET A 37 -3.01 11.73 -1.50
C MET A 37 -2.08 11.64 -2.72
N MET A 38 -1.32 10.55 -2.87
CA MET A 38 -0.49 10.35 -4.05
C MET A 38 -1.33 10.25 -5.34
N LEU A 39 -2.47 9.55 -5.29
CA LEU A 39 -3.39 9.45 -6.43
C LEU A 39 -4.10 10.77 -6.72
N LEU A 40 -4.40 11.58 -5.70
CA LEU A 40 -4.94 12.93 -5.90
C LEU A 40 -3.97 13.80 -6.71
N ALA A 41 -2.67 13.73 -6.41
CA ALA A 41 -1.66 14.43 -7.20
C ALA A 41 -1.68 13.97 -8.68
N ALA A 42 -1.85 12.66 -8.95
CA ALA A 42 -2.00 12.14 -10.30
C ALA A 42 -3.28 12.65 -10.98
N ALA A 43 -4.40 12.68 -10.24
CA ALA A 43 -5.69 13.12 -10.77
C ALA A 43 -5.73 14.61 -11.11
N LEU A 44 -4.84 15.43 -10.54
CA LEU A 44 -4.73 16.86 -10.83
C LEU A 44 -3.90 17.17 -12.09
N LEU A 45 -3.04 16.24 -12.54
CA LEU A 45 -2.18 16.43 -13.71
C LEU A 45 -2.93 16.77 -15.01
N PRO A 46 -4.05 16.12 -15.38
CA PRO A 46 -4.79 16.44 -16.59
C PRO A 46 -5.34 17.88 -16.61
N PHE A 47 -5.47 18.51 -15.44
CA PHE A 47 -5.93 19.89 -15.30
C PHE A 47 -4.76 20.91 -15.31
N GLY A 48 -3.54 20.46 -15.58
CA GLY A 48 -2.33 21.31 -15.57
C GLY A 48 -1.87 21.70 -14.16
N ILE A 49 -2.38 21.05 -13.11
CA ILE A 49 -2.00 21.34 -11.73
C ILE A 49 -0.90 20.37 -11.30
N THR A 50 0.31 20.88 -11.10
CA THR A 50 1.45 20.12 -10.59
C THR A 50 1.43 20.15 -9.06
N ALA A 51 0.92 19.09 -8.44
CA ALA A 51 0.72 19.01 -6.99
C ALA A 51 1.83 18.18 -6.32
N SER A 52 3.10 18.55 -6.52
CA SER A 52 4.27 17.86 -5.92
C SER A 52 4.18 17.82 -4.40
N GLU A 53 3.71 18.88 -3.75
CA GLU A 53 3.57 18.95 -2.29
C GLU A 53 2.55 17.93 -1.79
N VAL A 54 1.43 17.74 -2.50
CA VAL A 54 0.41 16.75 -2.17
C VAL A 54 0.98 15.34 -2.34
N TRP A 55 1.76 15.10 -3.40
CA TRP A 55 2.44 13.84 -3.62
C TRP A 55 3.43 13.52 -2.49
N TRP A 56 4.30 14.49 -2.11
CA TRP A 56 5.25 14.33 -1.01
C TRP A 56 4.56 14.10 0.34
N LEU A 57 3.46 14.81 0.60
CA LEU A 57 2.66 14.57 1.79
C LEU A 57 2.15 13.12 1.82
N GLY A 58 1.65 12.62 0.69
CA GLY A 58 1.23 11.22 0.56
C GLY A 58 2.38 10.24 0.83
N VAL A 59 3.57 10.49 0.28
CA VAL A 59 4.77 9.67 0.50
C VAL A 59 5.16 9.64 1.98
N VAL A 60 5.24 10.79 2.64
CA VAL A 60 5.61 10.89 4.07
C VAL A 60 4.59 10.17 4.94
N LEU A 61 3.29 10.38 4.67
CA LEU A 61 2.22 9.69 5.41
C LEU A 61 2.27 8.17 5.20
N GLN A 62 2.57 7.72 3.98
CA GLN A 62 2.68 6.29 3.67
C GLN A 62 3.88 5.65 4.38
N VAL A 63 5.04 6.29 4.38
CA VAL A 63 6.21 5.81 5.13
C VAL A 63 5.92 5.78 6.63
N GLY A 64 5.26 6.81 7.15
CA GLY A 64 4.80 6.85 8.54
C GLY A 64 3.83 5.71 8.88
N ALA A 65 2.82 5.47 8.04
CA ALA A 65 1.86 4.37 8.21
C ALA A 65 2.54 3.00 8.17
N SER A 66 3.51 2.81 7.25
CA SER A 66 4.30 1.58 7.17
C SER A 66 5.17 1.38 8.42
N GLY A 67 5.83 2.44 8.91
CA GLY A 67 6.63 2.40 10.12
C GLY A 67 5.81 2.08 11.38
N LEU A 68 4.67 2.74 11.55
CA LEU A 68 3.73 2.45 12.64
C LEU A 68 3.17 1.03 12.54
N GLY A 69 2.87 0.57 11.32
CA GLY A 69 2.42 -0.79 11.08
C GLY A 69 3.48 -1.83 11.46
N ALA A 70 4.72 -1.61 11.07
CA ALA A 70 5.84 -2.48 11.42
C ALA A 70 6.06 -2.52 12.94
N PHE A 71 5.99 -1.37 13.60
CA PHE A 71 6.10 -1.27 15.05
C PHE A 71 4.97 -2.01 15.77
N ALA A 72 3.73 -1.90 15.28
CA ALA A 72 2.59 -2.63 15.84
C ALA A 72 2.77 -4.15 15.73
N ILE A 73 3.19 -4.64 14.55
CA ILE A 73 3.46 -6.07 14.31
C ILE A 73 4.63 -6.55 15.19
N TRP A 74 5.66 -5.71 15.37
CA TRP A 74 6.80 -6.08 16.22
C TRP A 74 6.40 -6.27 17.68
N ARG A 75 5.45 -5.46 18.18
CA ARG A 75 4.90 -5.59 19.53
C ARG A 75 3.90 -6.73 19.70
N GLU A 76 3.37 -7.25 18.61
CA GLU A 76 2.40 -8.33 18.64
C GLU A 76 3.08 -9.65 19.06
N PRO A 77 2.48 -10.47 19.95
CA PRO A 77 2.99 -11.79 20.28
C PRO A 77 3.17 -12.65 19.03
N GLN A 78 4.26 -13.42 18.95
CA GLN A 78 4.59 -14.23 17.76
C GLN A 78 3.47 -15.18 17.35
N GLU A 79 2.72 -15.70 18.30
CA GLU A 79 1.60 -16.61 18.11
C GLU A 79 0.42 -15.98 17.35
N LEU A 80 0.28 -14.67 17.45
CA LEU A 80 -0.80 -13.88 16.82
C LEU A 80 -0.38 -13.23 15.49
N ARG A 81 0.91 -13.31 15.12
CA ARG A 81 1.40 -12.75 13.86
C ARG A 81 0.94 -13.57 12.68
N GLU A 82 -0.06 -13.07 12.00
CA GLU A 82 -0.59 -13.68 10.79
C GLU A 82 -0.34 -12.80 9.57
N PHE A 83 -0.02 -13.44 8.42
CA PHE A 83 -0.01 -12.75 7.16
C PHE A 83 -1.44 -12.56 6.66
N THR A 84 -1.81 -11.30 6.45
CA THR A 84 -3.15 -10.94 5.97
C THR A 84 -3.05 -10.09 4.72
N PRO A 85 -4.04 -10.16 3.80
CA PRO A 85 -4.07 -9.31 2.62
C PRO A 85 -4.06 -7.81 2.92
N PHE A 86 -4.53 -7.38 4.09
CA PHE A 86 -4.52 -5.98 4.53
C PHE A 86 -3.11 -5.38 4.67
N GLN A 87 -2.09 -6.23 4.89
CA GLN A 87 -0.70 -5.79 4.99
C GLN A 87 -0.16 -5.23 3.67
N TYR A 88 -0.75 -5.61 2.50
CA TYR A 88 -0.36 -5.02 1.23
C TYR A 88 -0.63 -3.51 1.19
N LEU A 89 -1.78 -3.04 1.68
CA LEU A 89 -2.06 -1.61 1.70
C LEU A 89 -1.05 -0.87 2.59
N THR A 90 -0.67 -1.48 3.71
CA THR A 90 0.25 -0.87 4.67
C THR A 90 1.69 -0.81 4.14
N PHE A 91 2.21 -1.92 3.60
CA PHE A 91 3.64 -2.04 3.30
C PHE A 91 3.97 -1.96 1.81
N VAL A 92 3.04 -2.31 0.93
CA VAL A 92 3.22 -2.26 -0.52
C VAL A 92 2.64 -0.98 -1.13
N GLY A 93 1.88 -0.21 -0.33
CA GLY A 93 1.31 1.09 -0.72
C GLY A 93 2.26 2.06 -1.41
N PRO A 94 3.56 2.14 -1.06
CA PRO A 94 4.52 3.00 -1.76
C PRO A 94 4.58 2.80 -3.28
N VAL A 95 4.22 1.62 -3.80
CA VAL A 95 4.16 1.33 -5.25
C VAL A 95 3.18 2.22 -6.02
N VAL A 96 2.26 2.89 -5.34
CA VAL A 96 1.35 3.89 -5.93
C VAL A 96 2.08 5.18 -6.31
N GLY A 97 3.18 5.49 -5.60
CA GLY A 97 3.93 6.74 -5.78
C GLY A 97 4.35 7.06 -7.21
N PRO A 98 4.89 6.10 -7.99
CA PRO A 98 5.29 6.30 -9.38
C PRO A 98 4.20 6.84 -10.32
N ILE A 99 2.93 6.54 -10.06
CA ILE A 99 1.81 6.96 -10.91
C ILE A 99 1.75 8.48 -11.06
N ALA A 100 1.99 9.22 -9.99
CA ALA A 100 2.10 10.66 -10.02
C ALA A 100 3.55 11.15 -10.04
N GLY A 101 4.45 10.46 -9.34
CA GLY A 101 5.83 10.87 -9.16
C GLY A 101 6.59 11.00 -10.48
N ILE A 102 6.43 10.07 -11.41
CA ILE A 102 7.12 10.09 -12.71
C ILE A 102 6.64 11.28 -13.56
N PRO A 103 5.33 11.52 -13.78
CA PRO A 103 4.86 12.70 -14.49
C PRO A 103 5.23 14.03 -13.80
N LEU A 104 5.41 14.04 -12.48
CA LEU A 104 5.85 15.21 -11.72
C LEU A 104 7.38 15.42 -11.77
N GLY A 105 8.14 14.54 -12.41
CA GLY A 105 9.59 14.62 -12.53
C GLY A 105 10.37 13.93 -11.39
N HIS A 106 9.69 13.28 -10.44
CA HIS A 106 10.30 12.55 -9.32
C HIS A 106 10.64 11.09 -9.70
N ILE A 107 11.49 10.93 -10.73
CA ILE A 107 11.79 9.60 -11.31
C ILE A 107 12.58 8.75 -10.33
N TRP A 108 13.61 9.29 -9.69
CA TRP A 108 14.47 8.57 -8.76
C TRP A 108 13.70 8.11 -7.51
N GLU A 109 12.93 9.00 -6.94
CA GLU A 109 12.10 8.71 -5.77
C GLU A 109 11.05 7.63 -6.09
N SER A 110 10.47 7.70 -7.29
CA SER A 110 9.53 6.69 -7.80
C SER A 110 10.19 5.33 -7.93
N TYR A 111 11.45 5.28 -8.40
CA TYR A 111 12.22 4.05 -8.46
C TYR A 111 12.46 3.46 -7.07
N VAL A 112 12.89 4.29 -6.12
CA VAL A 112 13.12 3.90 -4.72
C VAL A 112 11.84 3.38 -4.08
N LEU A 113 10.71 4.05 -4.26
CA LEU A 113 9.41 3.64 -3.73
C LEU A 113 8.96 2.29 -4.28
N THR A 114 9.17 2.05 -5.60
CA THR A 114 8.83 0.77 -6.24
C THR A 114 9.67 -0.37 -5.66
N LEU A 115 10.98 -0.19 -5.54
CA LEU A 115 11.88 -1.21 -4.98
C LEU A 115 11.62 -1.44 -3.48
N ALA A 116 11.38 -0.38 -2.73
CA ALA A 116 11.04 -0.48 -1.31
C ALA A 116 9.74 -1.26 -1.07
N ALA A 117 8.75 -1.13 -1.97
CA ALA A 117 7.51 -1.88 -1.92
C ALA A 117 7.68 -3.35 -2.35
N LEU A 118 8.67 -3.66 -3.18
CA LEU A 118 8.88 -5.01 -3.72
C LEU A 118 9.26 -6.00 -2.62
N VAL A 119 10.11 -5.60 -1.67
CA VAL A 119 10.55 -6.46 -0.57
C VAL A 119 9.37 -6.93 0.29
N PRO A 120 8.55 -6.04 0.88
CA PRO A 120 7.41 -6.48 1.65
C PRO A 120 6.37 -7.23 0.79
N TYR A 121 6.21 -6.90 -0.50
CA TYR A 121 5.37 -7.66 -1.41
C TYR A 121 5.78 -9.14 -1.46
N LEU A 122 7.05 -9.43 -1.67
CA LEU A 122 7.56 -10.80 -1.74
C LEU A 122 7.39 -11.53 -0.39
N VAL A 123 7.71 -10.86 0.72
CA VAL A 123 7.59 -11.44 2.07
C VAL A 123 6.13 -11.76 2.41
N ILE A 124 5.21 -10.83 2.18
CA ILE A 124 3.78 -11.00 2.49
C ILE A 124 3.19 -12.09 1.58
N THR A 125 3.52 -12.07 0.28
CA THR A 125 3.02 -13.07 -0.69
C THR A 125 3.48 -14.47 -0.30
N ALA A 126 4.77 -14.66 -0.03
CA ALA A 126 5.31 -15.95 0.38
C ALA A 126 4.73 -16.41 1.73
N GLY A 127 4.69 -15.50 2.72
CA GLY A 127 4.15 -15.81 4.04
C GLY A 127 2.67 -16.20 4.00
N PHE A 128 1.85 -15.44 3.27
CA PHE A 128 0.43 -15.74 3.10
C PHE A 128 0.21 -17.06 2.31
N ALA A 129 1.00 -17.31 1.26
CA ALA A 129 0.91 -18.56 0.50
C ALA A 129 1.22 -19.76 1.37
N ILE A 130 2.32 -19.73 2.14
CA ILE A 130 2.70 -20.81 3.07
C ILE A 130 1.62 -21.00 4.15
N GLN A 131 1.11 -19.92 4.72
CA GLN A 131 0.05 -19.98 5.73
C GLN A 131 -1.24 -20.59 5.17
N SER A 132 -1.64 -20.16 3.96
CA SER A 132 -2.85 -20.64 3.27
C SER A 132 -2.76 -22.13 2.91
N LEU A 133 -1.59 -22.61 2.50
CA LEU A 133 -1.36 -24.02 2.21
C LEU A 133 -1.41 -24.89 3.47
N ARG A 134 -0.96 -24.36 4.62
CA ARG A 134 -0.92 -25.13 5.88
C ARG A 134 -2.26 -25.14 6.63
N ARG A 135 -2.97 -24.03 6.66
CA ARG A 135 -4.16 -23.81 7.51
C ARG A 135 -5.45 -23.57 6.74
N GLY A 136 -5.37 -23.42 5.41
CA GLY A 136 -6.47 -22.92 4.58
C GLY A 136 -6.73 -21.43 4.78
N ILE A 137 -7.65 -20.89 3.98
CA ILE A 137 -8.07 -19.49 4.08
C ILE A 137 -9.36 -19.41 4.89
N PRO A 138 -9.35 -18.72 6.05
CA PRO A 138 -10.56 -18.52 6.84
C PRO A 138 -11.68 -17.86 6.01
N LEU A 139 -12.93 -18.30 6.20
CA LEU A 139 -14.09 -17.80 5.45
C LEU A 139 -14.18 -16.27 5.39
N PRO A 140 -13.97 -15.52 6.50
CA PRO A 140 -14.04 -14.06 6.47
C PRO A 140 -12.94 -13.39 5.61
N LEU A 141 -11.81 -14.07 5.37
CA LEU A 141 -10.69 -13.53 4.60
C LEU A 141 -10.74 -13.90 3.11
N ARG A 142 -11.63 -14.81 2.69
CA ARG A 142 -11.74 -15.22 1.28
C ARG A 142 -12.00 -14.05 0.32
N PRO A 143 -12.92 -13.11 0.59
CA PRO A 143 -13.10 -11.95 -0.27
C PRO A 143 -11.86 -11.05 -0.34
N ALA A 144 -11.08 -10.97 0.75
CA ALA A 144 -9.86 -10.17 0.82
C ALA A 144 -8.72 -10.73 -0.05
N VAL A 145 -8.82 -11.97 -0.53
CA VAL A 145 -7.85 -12.55 -1.49
C VAL A 145 -7.82 -11.74 -2.79
N ALA A 146 -8.93 -11.12 -3.19
CA ALA A 146 -8.96 -10.23 -4.35
C ALA A 146 -7.98 -9.03 -4.22
N ILE A 147 -7.58 -8.66 -2.99
CA ILE A 147 -6.57 -7.62 -2.76
C ILE A 147 -5.21 -8.00 -3.38
N PHE A 148 -4.90 -9.30 -3.56
CA PHE A 148 -3.67 -9.74 -4.22
C PHE A 148 -3.53 -9.29 -5.68
N LEU A 149 -4.64 -9.03 -6.35
CA LEU A 149 -4.63 -8.53 -7.73
C LEU A 149 -4.05 -7.10 -7.80
N ALA A 150 -4.43 -6.25 -6.86
CA ALA A 150 -4.07 -4.84 -6.89
C ALA A 150 -2.54 -4.58 -6.88
N PRO A 151 -1.72 -5.20 -6.02
CA PRO A 151 -0.26 -5.02 -6.06
C PRO A 151 0.35 -5.41 -7.41
N ASN A 152 -0.10 -6.50 -8.03
CA ASN A 152 0.43 -6.91 -9.33
C ASN A 152 0.15 -5.89 -10.41
N CYS A 153 -1.08 -5.35 -10.47
CA CYS A 153 -1.44 -4.28 -11.39
C CYS A 153 -0.60 -3.01 -11.14
N LEU A 154 -0.41 -2.65 -9.87
CA LEU A 154 0.37 -1.47 -9.50
C LEU A 154 1.86 -1.61 -9.83
N PHE A 155 2.46 -2.78 -9.58
CA PHE A 155 3.84 -3.05 -10.00
C PHE A 155 3.99 -3.05 -11.51
N ALA A 156 3.05 -3.66 -12.24
CA ALA A 156 3.05 -3.59 -13.71
C ALA A 156 3.02 -2.13 -14.17
N THR A 157 2.08 -1.33 -13.67
CA THR A 157 2.00 0.10 -14.01
C THR A 157 3.30 0.85 -13.68
N SER A 158 3.84 0.65 -12.47
CA SER A 158 5.05 1.34 -12.02
C SER A 158 6.27 0.97 -12.83
N PHE A 159 6.51 -0.32 -13.10
CA PHE A 159 7.62 -0.76 -13.94
C PHE A 159 7.46 -0.33 -15.40
N GLY A 160 6.22 -0.33 -15.92
CA GLY A 160 5.92 0.22 -17.25
C GLY A 160 6.27 1.69 -17.37
N LEU A 161 5.88 2.51 -16.39
CA LEU A 161 6.21 3.95 -16.33
C LEU A 161 7.72 4.19 -16.15
N LEU A 162 8.43 3.30 -15.45
CA LEU A 162 9.89 3.37 -15.25
C LEU A 162 10.69 2.82 -16.46
N GLY A 163 10.02 2.26 -17.47
CA GLY A 163 10.68 1.67 -18.66
C GLY A 163 11.39 0.36 -18.37
N VAL A 164 10.98 -0.40 -17.35
CA VAL A 164 11.54 -1.71 -16.98
C VAL A 164 10.67 -2.83 -17.56
N ASP A 165 10.77 -3.04 -18.86
CA ASP A 165 9.85 -3.91 -19.64
C ASP A 165 9.75 -5.35 -19.14
N TRP A 166 10.88 -5.97 -18.76
CA TRP A 166 10.87 -7.35 -18.27
C TRP A 166 10.07 -7.49 -16.96
N ALA A 167 10.18 -6.52 -16.05
CA ALA A 167 9.44 -6.52 -14.79
C ALA A 167 7.96 -6.21 -15.04
N PHE A 168 7.66 -5.25 -15.93
CA PHE A 168 6.29 -4.99 -16.38
C PHE A 168 5.63 -6.28 -16.88
N GLN A 169 6.28 -7.05 -17.78
CA GLN A 169 5.71 -8.28 -18.31
C GLN A 169 5.42 -9.32 -17.21
N ILE A 170 6.35 -9.52 -16.27
CA ILE A 170 6.15 -10.46 -15.17
C ILE A 170 4.88 -10.08 -14.37
N PHE A 171 4.77 -8.85 -13.92
CA PHE A 171 3.65 -8.42 -13.09
C PHE A 171 2.33 -8.33 -13.87
N TYR A 172 2.38 -7.99 -15.16
CA TYR A 172 1.22 -8.01 -16.04
C TYR A 172 0.60 -9.42 -16.15
N TRP A 173 1.44 -10.44 -16.38
CA TRP A 173 0.97 -11.82 -16.46
C TRP A 173 0.53 -12.37 -15.11
N LEU A 174 1.21 -11.98 -14.01
CA LEU A 174 0.75 -12.34 -12.67
C LEU A 174 -0.63 -11.73 -12.35
N ALA A 175 -0.87 -10.49 -12.77
CA ALA A 175 -2.18 -9.85 -12.62
C ALA A 175 -3.25 -10.57 -13.45
N GLY A 176 -2.97 -10.87 -14.73
CA GLY A 176 -3.88 -11.60 -15.62
C GLY A 176 -4.17 -13.03 -15.14
N GLY A 177 -3.15 -13.75 -14.65
CA GLY A 177 -3.31 -15.12 -14.15
C GLY A 177 -4.10 -15.22 -12.83
N ILE A 178 -4.20 -14.14 -12.05
CA ILE A 178 -5.04 -14.09 -10.83
C ILE A 178 -6.49 -13.71 -11.19
N ALA A 179 -6.71 -13.00 -12.30
CA ALA A 179 -8.03 -12.58 -12.74
C ALA A 179 -8.84 -13.69 -13.47
N LEU A 180 -8.17 -14.76 -13.90
CA LEU A 180 -8.77 -15.95 -14.53
C LEU A 180 -9.02 -17.04 -13.49
#